data_20c239d49e78db4d96882974069ee5dd
#
_entry.id   20c239d49e78db4d96882974069ee5dd
#
_cell.length_a   1.000
_cell.length_b   1.000
_cell.length_c   1.000
_cell.angle_alpha   90.00
_cell.angle_beta   90.00
_cell.angle_gamma   90.00
#
_symmetry.space_group_name_H-M   'P 1'
#
loop_
_entity.id
_entity.type
_entity.pdbx_description
1 polymer ?
#
loop_
_entity_poly.entity_id
_entity_poly.type
_entity_poly.pdbx_seq_one_letter_code
_entity_poly.pdbx_strand_id
1 'polypeptide(L)'
;MHTYGVVEDAEAISRRMGLNEEDVQLAKVIGLLHDIGRFEQIKRFDSFEPGTMEHAAYGAQLLFGPEKMIRRFVKDDRFDSLICTAIEKHSDFKLEGITDERTLLHAKLIRDADKLDNCRVKLEEAMETLLGVDEKGAGEGVIAPKVWASCMAKESVLSADRVSKVDYWVSYIAQYYDINFPETYEIMREHDYVKRIADRVPYALPETQEKMDILVAEMEKYMDERIRNGK
;
A
#
# COMPACT_ATOMS: atom_id res chain seq x y z
N MET A 1 -14.98 0.07 2.72
CA MET A 1 -14.44 1.46 2.52
C MET A 1 -12.99 1.45 2.97
N HIS A 2 -12.05 1.81 2.08
CA HIS A 2 -10.60 1.70 2.26
C HIS A 2 -10.07 2.24 3.61
N THR A 3 -10.34 3.49 3.95
CA THR A 3 -9.82 4.12 5.18
C THR A 3 -10.10 3.30 6.47
N TYR A 4 -11.29 2.72 6.60
CA TYR A 4 -11.59 1.90 7.77
C TYR A 4 -10.88 0.55 7.74
N GLY A 5 -10.73 -0.05 6.56
CA GLY A 5 -9.90 -1.25 6.40
C GLY A 5 -8.46 -1.00 6.82
N VAL A 6 -7.87 0.14 6.41
CA VAL A 6 -6.50 0.52 6.85
C VAL A 6 -6.42 0.68 8.38
N VAL A 7 -7.46 1.22 9.04
CA VAL A 7 -7.49 1.29 10.52
C VAL A 7 -7.51 -0.09 11.16
N GLU A 8 -8.33 -1.01 10.62
CA GLU A 8 -8.43 -2.40 11.10
C GLU A 8 -7.11 -3.15 10.88
N ASP A 9 -6.50 -3.00 9.72
CA ASP A 9 -5.21 -3.61 9.39
C ASP A 9 -4.06 -3.04 10.23
N ALA A 10 -4.02 -1.73 10.44
CA ALA A 10 -3.04 -1.10 11.33
C ALA A 10 -3.16 -1.62 12.77
N GLU A 11 -4.38 -1.82 13.28
CA GLU A 11 -4.62 -2.45 14.58
C GLU A 11 -4.17 -3.92 14.57
N ALA A 12 -4.52 -4.69 13.55
CA ALA A 12 -4.19 -6.11 13.46
C ALA A 12 -2.67 -6.34 13.41
N ILE A 13 -1.96 -5.57 12.57
CA ILE A 13 -0.50 -5.66 12.46
C ILE A 13 0.15 -5.26 13.79
N SER A 14 -0.20 -4.10 14.36
CA SER A 14 0.41 -3.61 15.60
C SER A 14 0.18 -4.54 16.80
N ARG A 15 -1.00 -5.18 16.89
CA ARG A 15 -1.28 -6.17 17.95
C ARG A 15 -0.49 -7.46 17.74
N ARG A 16 -0.31 -7.95 16.52
CA ARG A 16 0.54 -9.11 16.20
C ARG A 16 2.00 -8.85 16.55
N MET A 17 2.49 -7.63 16.30
CA MET A 17 3.82 -7.18 16.70
C MET A 17 4.00 -7.06 18.22
N GLY A 18 2.92 -7.16 19.01
CA GLY A 18 2.97 -6.99 20.46
C GLY A 18 3.22 -5.55 20.92
N LEU A 19 2.85 -4.56 20.10
CA LEU A 19 2.99 -3.14 20.47
C LEU A 19 2.11 -2.81 21.67
N ASN A 20 2.53 -1.82 22.47
CA ASN A 20 1.73 -1.32 23.58
C ASN A 20 0.48 -0.58 23.08
N GLU A 21 -0.51 -0.39 23.94
CA GLU A 21 -1.80 0.18 23.55
C GLU A 21 -1.69 1.62 23.00
N GLU A 22 -0.73 2.43 23.49
CA GLU A 22 -0.50 3.78 22.96
C GLU A 22 -0.07 3.73 21.48
N ASP A 23 0.84 2.82 21.11
CA ASP A 23 1.28 2.65 19.74
C ASP A 23 0.19 2.05 18.85
N VAL A 24 -0.63 1.14 19.39
CA VAL A 24 -1.83 0.63 18.67
C VAL A 24 -2.80 1.77 18.35
N GLN A 25 -3.09 2.65 19.31
CA GLN A 25 -3.99 3.78 19.09
C GLN A 25 -3.37 4.82 18.12
N LEU A 26 -2.06 5.06 18.19
CA LEU A 26 -1.36 5.91 17.21
C LEU A 26 -1.47 5.35 15.80
N ALA A 27 -1.25 4.05 15.63
CA ALA A 27 -1.39 3.38 14.32
C ALA A 27 -2.80 3.55 13.74
N LYS A 28 -3.84 3.39 14.58
CA LYS A 28 -5.23 3.59 14.17
C LYS A 28 -5.52 5.04 13.75
N VAL A 29 -5.03 6.02 14.51
CA VAL A 29 -5.21 7.45 14.18
C VAL A 29 -4.50 7.79 12.87
N ILE A 30 -3.27 7.31 12.67
CA ILE A 30 -2.52 7.50 11.44
C ILE A 30 -3.26 6.85 10.27
N GLY A 31 -3.72 5.60 10.43
CA GLY A 31 -4.55 4.90 9.43
C GLY A 31 -5.83 5.64 9.06
N LEU A 32 -6.51 6.24 10.06
CA LEU A 32 -7.72 7.04 9.80
C LEU A 32 -7.45 8.30 8.97
N LEU A 33 -6.28 8.92 9.15
CA LEU A 33 -5.98 10.25 8.63
C LEU A 33 -5.00 10.25 7.44
N HIS A 34 -4.36 9.12 7.10
CA HIS A 34 -3.28 9.09 6.11
C HIS A 34 -3.68 9.67 4.76
N ASP A 35 -4.88 9.38 4.32
CA ASP A 35 -5.42 9.76 3.01
C ASP A 35 -6.35 10.99 3.06
N ILE A 36 -6.33 11.80 4.15
CA ILE A 36 -7.21 12.98 4.26
C ILE A 36 -7.01 13.96 3.11
N GLY A 37 -5.82 14.03 2.53
CA GLY A 37 -5.52 14.87 1.36
C GLY A 37 -6.21 14.41 0.07
N ARG A 38 -6.64 13.15 -0.03
CA ARG A 38 -7.37 12.61 -1.17
C ARG A 38 -8.71 13.28 -1.41
N PHE A 39 -9.38 13.75 -0.35
CA PHE A 39 -10.63 14.51 -0.49
C PHE A 39 -10.43 15.78 -1.33
N GLU A 40 -9.35 16.50 -1.11
CA GLU A 40 -9.03 17.68 -1.90
C GLU A 40 -8.54 17.31 -3.30
N GLN A 41 -7.79 16.22 -3.45
CA GLN A 41 -7.37 15.72 -4.75
C GLN A 41 -8.57 15.41 -5.65
N ILE A 42 -9.55 14.64 -5.16
CA ILE A 42 -10.78 14.35 -5.91
C ILE A 42 -11.55 15.63 -6.21
N LYS A 43 -11.71 16.52 -5.25
CA LYS A 43 -12.43 17.77 -5.45
C LYS A 43 -11.83 18.65 -6.55
N ARG A 44 -10.49 18.67 -6.69
CA ARG A 44 -9.80 19.50 -7.68
C ARG A 44 -9.62 18.84 -9.03
N PHE A 45 -9.37 17.54 -9.05
CA PHE A 45 -8.88 16.84 -10.23
C PHE A 45 -9.80 15.72 -10.71
N ASP A 46 -10.82 15.35 -9.92
CA ASP A 46 -11.70 14.21 -10.18
C ASP A 46 -10.90 12.93 -10.52
N SER A 47 -9.74 12.75 -9.89
CA SER A 47 -8.77 11.69 -10.20
C SER A 47 -7.90 11.34 -9.00
N PHE A 48 -7.55 10.06 -8.89
CA PHE A 48 -6.51 9.55 -7.97
C PHE A 48 -5.15 9.35 -8.65
N GLU A 49 -5.00 9.75 -9.91
CA GLU A 49 -3.78 9.48 -10.66
C GLU A 49 -2.54 10.13 -10.01
N PRO A 50 -1.41 9.38 -9.95
CA PRO A 50 -0.14 9.91 -9.49
C PRO A 50 0.27 11.16 -10.30
N GLY A 51 0.82 12.16 -9.61
CA GLY A 51 1.27 13.40 -10.22
C GLY A 51 0.21 14.49 -10.37
N THR A 52 -1.09 14.19 -10.11
CA THR A 52 -2.12 15.23 -10.03
C THR A 52 -2.01 16.05 -8.75
N MET A 53 -1.67 15.42 -7.64
CA MET A 53 -1.47 16.06 -6.34
C MET A 53 -0.65 15.16 -5.41
N GLU A 54 0.25 15.78 -4.64
CA GLU A 54 0.98 15.13 -3.53
C GLU A 54 0.06 15.05 -2.30
N HIS A 55 -0.90 14.11 -2.33
CA HIS A 55 -1.97 14.02 -1.33
C HIS A 55 -1.46 13.80 0.10
N ALA A 56 -0.36 13.06 0.28
CA ALA A 56 0.25 12.80 1.58
C ALA A 56 0.79 14.08 2.22
N ALA A 57 1.62 14.82 1.49
CA ALA A 57 2.18 16.10 1.93
C ALA A 57 1.06 17.13 2.17
N TYR A 58 0.06 17.19 1.28
CA TYR A 58 -1.09 18.07 1.48
C TYR A 58 -1.91 17.68 2.71
N GLY A 59 -2.15 16.38 2.94
CA GLY A 59 -2.84 15.88 4.14
C GLY A 59 -2.11 16.28 5.42
N ALA A 60 -0.79 16.13 5.47
CA ALA A 60 0.04 16.56 6.58
C ALA A 60 -0.07 18.10 6.79
N GLN A 61 0.00 18.89 5.72
CA GLN A 61 -0.18 20.35 5.79
C GLN A 61 -1.58 20.73 6.30
N LEU A 62 -2.63 20.05 5.86
CA LEU A 62 -4.00 20.29 6.31
C LEU A 62 -4.16 20.02 7.82
N LEU A 63 -3.57 18.93 8.30
CA LEU A 63 -3.68 18.51 9.70
C LEU A 63 -2.84 19.38 10.64
N PHE A 64 -1.61 19.70 10.26
CA PHE A 64 -0.61 20.32 11.13
C PHE A 64 -0.29 21.79 10.77
N GLY A 65 -0.91 22.34 9.72
CA GLY A 65 -0.77 23.73 9.33
C GLY A 65 -1.39 24.72 10.34
N PRO A 66 -1.54 26.00 9.98
CA PRO A 66 -1.96 27.05 10.90
C PRO A 66 -3.26 26.78 11.66
N GLU A 67 -4.20 26.09 11.01
CA GLU A 67 -5.51 25.77 11.60
C GLU A 67 -5.48 24.60 12.58
N LYS A 68 -4.36 23.85 12.63
CA LYS A 68 -4.16 22.69 13.50
C LYS A 68 -5.36 21.74 13.51
N MET A 69 -5.84 21.34 12.33
CA MET A 69 -7.02 20.48 12.19
C MET A 69 -6.86 19.16 12.98
N ILE A 70 -5.64 18.69 13.18
CA ILE A 70 -5.34 17.49 13.98
C ILE A 70 -5.97 17.56 15.38
N ARG A 71 -6.15 18.75 15.98
CA ARG A 71 -6.77 18.93 17.31
C ARG A 71 -8.25 18.51 17.37
N ARG A 72 -8.90 18.27 16.21
CA ARG A 72 -10.24 17.69 16.13
C ARG A 72 -10.24 16.19 16.39
N PHE A 73 -9.10 15.52 16.22
CA PHE A 73 -8.90 14.08 16.33
C PHE A 73 -8.06 13.70 17.55
N VAL A 74 -6.98 14.44 17.79
CA VAL A 74 -6.02 14.20 18.87
C VAL A 74 -5.87 15.46 19.70
N LYS A 75 -6.14 15.36 21.02
CA LYS A 75 -6.09 16.52 21.93
C LYS A 75 -4.68 16.91 22.32
N ASP A 76 -3.82 15.91 22.49
CA ASP A 76 -2.43 16.02 22.92
C ASP A 76 -1.51 16.27 21.72
N ASP A 77 -0.47 17.07 21.89
CA ASP A 77 0.49 17.42 20.85
C ASP A 77 1.80 16.62 20.90
N ARG A 78 1.96 15.74 21.90
CA ARG A 78 3.18 14.93 22.12
C ARG A 78 3.60 14.14 20.89
N PHE A 79 2.63 13.70 20.07
CA PHE A 79 2.85 12.84 18.90
C PHE A 79 2.68 13.58 17.57
N ASP A 80 2.54 14.89 17.58
CA ASP A 80 2.31 15.67 16.36
C ASP A 80 3.39 15.43 15.29
N SER A 81 4.65 15.48 15.69
CA SER A 81 5.78 15.24 14.77
C SER A 81 5.75 13.82 14.19
N LEU A 82 5.48 12.81 15.04
CA LEU A 82 5.40 11.41 14.62
C LEU A 82 4.25 11.21 13.62
N ILE A 83 3.04 11.65 13.98
CA ILE A 83 1.84 11.50 13.13
C ILE A 83 2.02 12.26 11.82
N CYS A 84 2.52 13.50 11.87
CA CYS A 84 2.79 14.32 10.70
C CYS A 84 3.73 13.60 9.72
N THR A 85 4.89 13.15 10.21
CA THR A 85 5.90 12.47 9.39
C THR A 85 5.37 11.16 8.79
N ALA A 86 4.67 10.35 9.60
CA ALA A 86 4.11 9.09 9.12
C ALA A 86 3.09 9.32 7.99
N ILE A 87 2.20 10.33 8.14
CA ILE A 87 1.23 10.70 7.10
C ILE A 87 1.93 11.30 5.88
N GLU A 88 2.85 12.24 6.07
CA GLU A 88 3.54 12.90 4.96
C GLU A 88 4.29 11.93 4.06
N LYS A 89 4.89 10.87 4.66
CA LYS A 89 5.78 9.94 3.96
C LYS A 89 5.13 8.61 3.58
N HIS A 90 3.84 8.41 3.84
CA HIS A 90 3.24 7.09 3.59
C HIS A 90 3.26 6.69 2.11
N SER A 91 3.16 7.66 1.19
CA SER A 91 3.16 7.44 -0.25
C SER A 91 4.53 7.57 -0.92
N ASP A 92 5.60 7.89 -0.19
CA ASP A 92 6.96 7.96 -0.74
C ASP A 92 7.38 6.61 -1.33
N PHE A 93 8.12 6.62 -2.45
CA PHE A 93 8.62 5.38 -3.04
C PHE A 93 9.57 4.64 -2.10
N LYS A 94 10.39 5.38 -1.36
CA LYS A 94 11.27 4.85 -0.28
C LYS A 94 11.16 5.74 0.96
N LEU A 95 11.18 5.13 2.15
CA LEU A 95 11.26 5.86 3.40
C LEU A 95 12.71 6.27 3.66
N GLU A 96 12.97 7.57 3.60
CA GLU A 96 14.30 8.14 3.86
C GLU A 96 14.22 9.32 4.84
N GLY A 97 15.32 9.59 5.55
CA GLY A 97 15.47 10.76 6.42
C GLY A 97 14.74 10.69 7.76
N ILE A 98 14.16 9.56 8.14
CA ILE A 98 13.53 9.38 9.45
C ILE A 98 14.56 8.74 10.39
N THR A 99 14.99 9.49 11.41
CA THR A 99 16.02 9.04 12.39
C THR A 99 15.43 8.58 13.70
N ASP A 100 14.22 9.05 14.06
CA ASP A 100 13.52 8.60 15.26
C ASP A 100 12.91 7.21 15.02
N GLU A 101 13.27 6.23 15.84
CA GLU A 101 12.88 4.83 15.67
C GLU A 101 11.36 4.63 15.78
N ARG A 102 10.69 5.36 16.70
CA ARG A 102 9.24 5.25 16.88
C ARG A 102 8.49 5.85 15.71
N THR A 103 8.96 6.98 15.19
CA THR A 103 8.42 7.60 13.96
C THR A 103 8.60 6.68 12.76
N LEU A 104 9.77 6.06 12.61
CA LEU A 104 10.05 5.11 11.53
C LEU A 104 9.15 3.87 11.64
N LEU A 105 8.92 3.35 12.84
CA LEU A 105 8.00 2.25 13.11
C LEU A 105 6.60 2.58 12.55
N HIS A 106 6.04 3.72 12.93
CA HIS A 106 4.70 4.13 12.51
C HIS A 106 4.62 4.50 11.01
N ALA A 107 5.69 5.08 10.44
CA ALA A 107 5.78 5.33 9.00
C ALA A 107 5.79 4.03 8.19
N LYS A 108 6.46 2.98 8.67
CA LYS A 108 6.43 1.64 8.06
C LYS A 108 5.07 0.99 8.24
N LEU A 109 4.48 1.11 9.44
CA LEU A 109 3.23 0.44 9.78
C LEU A 109 2.06 0.96 8.92
N ILE A 110 1.94 2.27 8.72
CA ILE A 110 0.90 2.81 7.84
C ILE A 110 1.06 2.35 6.40
N ARG A 111 2.28 2.26 5.87
CA ARG A 111 2.54 1.75 4.52
C ARG A 111 2.12 0.29 4.36
N ASP A 112 2.38 -0.51 5.38
CA ASP A 112 1.99 -1.92 5.39
C ASP A 112 0.47 -2.07 5.47
N ALA A 113 -0.19 -1.34 6.38
CA ALA A 113 -1.64 -1.36 6.53
C ALA A 113 -2.38 -0.88 5.26
N ASP A 114 -1.89 0.18 4.62
CA ASP A 114 -2.42 0.67 3.35
C ASP A 114 -2.30 -0.38 2.24
N LYS A 115 -1.13 -1.02 2.10
CA LYS A 115 -0.94 -2.10 1.12
C LYS A 115 -1.81 -3.32 1.43
N LEU A 116 -2.01 -3.64 2.70
CA LEU A 116 -2.81 -4.79 3.13
C LEU A 116 -4.29 -4.59 2.78
N ASP A 117 -4.91 -3.45 3.15
CA ASP A 117 -6.30 -3.18 2.74
C ASP A 117 -6.43 -3.05 1.20
N ASN A 118 -5.41 -2.55 0.53
CA ASN A 118 -5.38 -2.53 -0.92
C ASN A 118 -5.47 -3.95 -1.55
N CYS A 119 -5.06 -5.03 -0.85
CA CYS A 119 -5.31 -6.40 -1.31
C CYS A 119 -6.82 -6.67 -1.38
N ARG A 120 -7.56 -6.32 -0.32
CA ARG A 120 -9.02 -6.46 -0.26
C ARG A 120 -9.70 -5.62 -1.35
N VAL A 121 -9.30 -4.35 -1.49
CA VAL A 121 -9.82 -3.44 -2.52
C VAL A 121 -9.64 -4.04 -3.91
N LYS A 122 -8.49 -4.63 -4.23
CA LYS A 122 -8.24 -5.28 -5.52
C LYS A 122 -9.07 -6.54 -5.76
N LEU A 123 -9.65 -7.12 -4.74
CA LEU A 123 -10.54 -8.28 -4.87
C LEU A 123 -12.02 -7.89 -4.91
N GLU A 124 -12.41 -6.78 -4.27
CA GLU A 124 -13.81 -6.40 -4.08
C GLU A 124 -14.29 -5.32 -5.06
N GLU A 125 -13.43 -4.36 -5.43
CA GLU A 125 -13.81 -3.29 -6.34
C GLU A 125 -13.91 -3.75 -7.79
N ALA A 126 -14.79 -3.12 -8.56
CA ALA A 126 -14.92 -3.40 -9.98
C ALA A 126 -13.62 -3.05 -10.74
N MET A 127 -13.25 -3.86 -11.73
CA MET A 127 -12.02 -3.65 -12.51
C MET A 127 -12.05 -2.32 -13.25
N GLU A 128 -13.22 -1.88 -13.70
CA GLU A 128 -13.43 -0.58 -14.30
C GLU A 128 -13.07 0.57 -13.36
N THR A 129 -13.34 0.42 -12.06
CA THR A 129 -12.95 1.41 -11.03
C THR A 129 -11.43 1.40 -10.81
N LEU A 130 -10.82 0.20 -10.81
CA LEU A 130 -9.38 0.03 -10.54
C LEU A 130 -8.50 0.44 -11.73
N LEU A 131 -8.91 0.07 -12.96
CA LEU A 131 -8.07 0.18 -14.16
C LEU A 131 -8.77 0.84 -15.34
N GLY A 132 -10.07 1.14 -15.27
CA GLY A 132 -10.84 1.71 -16.37
C GLY A 132 -11.13 0.71 -17.50
N VAL A 133 -11.00 -0.59 -17.25
CA VAL A 133 -11.26 -1.70 -18.16
C VAL A 133 -11.88 -2.88 -17.41
N ASP A 134 -12.50 -3.83 -18.11
CA ASP A 134 -12.95 -5.09 -17.50
C ASP A 134 -11.77 -6.05 -17.21
N GLU A 135 -12.06 -7.21 -16.60
CA GLU A 135 -11.04 -8.21 -16.27
C GLU A 135 -10.27 -8.72 -17.50
N LYS A 136 -10.92 -8.82 -18.66
CA LYS A 136 -10.25 -9.24 -19.90
C LYS A 136 -9.28 -8.17 -20.37
N GLY A 137 -9.72 -6.90 -20.39
CA GLY A 137 -8.86 -5.77 -20.75
C GLY A 137 -7.67 -5.60 -19.82
N ALA A 138 -7.82 -5.95 -18.54
CA ALA A 138 -6.72 -5.93 -17.58
C ALA A 138 -5.63 -6.98 -17.88
N GLY A 139 -6.02 -8.13 -18.48
CA GLY A 139 -5.10 -9.23 -18.83
C GLY A 139 -4.61 -9.20 -20.27
N GLU A 140 -4.98 -8.19 -21.07
CA GLU A 140 -4.52 -8.07 -22.45
C GLU A 140 -3.07 -7.59 -22.54
N GLY A 141 -2.31 -8.23 -23.45
CA GLY A 141 -0.95 -7.82 -23.81
C GLY A 141 0.15 -8.54 -23.02
N VAL A 142 1.36 -8.06 -23.26
CA VAL A 142 2.60 -8.58 -22.64
C VAL A 142 3.03 -7.68 -21.49
N ILE A 143 3.66 -8.26 -20.48
CA ILE A 143 4.30 -7.51 -19.40
C ILE A 143 5.54 -6.80 -19.94
N ALA A 144 5.63 -5.49 -19.77
CA ALA A 144 6.75 -4.70 -20.22
C ALA A 144 8.08 -5.19 -19.62
N PRO A 145 9.18 -5.22 -20.40
CA PRO A 145 10.46 -5.76 -19.91
C PRO A 145 10.99 -5.11 -18.63
N LYS A 146 10.79 -3.80 -18.45
CA LYS A 146 11.19 -3.09 -17.24
C LYS A 146 10.35 -3.49 -16.03
N VAL A 147 9.04 -3.66 -16.20
CA VAL A 147 8.14 -4.14 -15.15
C VAL A 147 8.55 -5.54 -14.71
N TRP A 148 8.79 -6.43 -15.68
CA TRP A 148 9.25 -7.78 -15.39
C TRP A 148 10.62 -7.81 -14.67
N ALA A 149 11.55 -6.96 -15.10
CA ALA A 149 12.87 -6.84 -14.45
C ALA A 149 12.76 -6.41 -12.98
N SER A 150 11.88 -5.43 -12.65
CA SER A 150 11.62 -5.03 -11.26
C SER A 150 11.04 -6.19 -10.45
N CYS A 151 10.08 -6.93 -11.00
CA CYS A 151 9.51 -8.11 -10.33
C CYS A 151 10.59 -9.15 -9.98
N MET A 152 11.46 -9.46 -10.93
CA MET A 152 12.53 -10.45 -10.73
C MET A 152 13.67 -9.94 -9.83
N ALA A 153 13.85 -8.62 -9.74
CA ALA A 153 14.73 -7.98 -8.77
C ALA A 153 14.12 -7.90 -7.35
N LYS A 154 12.86 -8.34 -7.17
CA LYS A 154 12.11 -8.24 -5.91
C LYS A 154 11.96 -6.79 -5.44
N GLU A 155 11.62 -5.91 -6.38
CA GLU A 155 11.44 -4.48 -6.16
C GLU A 155 10.05 -4.02 -6.63
N SER A 156 9.56 -2.94 -6.03
CA SER A 156 8.36 -2.24 -6.51
C SER A 156 8.60 -1.63 -7.89
N VAL A 157 7.58 -1.67 -8.74
CA VAL A 157 7.62 -1.11 -10.10
C VAL A 157 7.45 0.40 -10.07
N LEU A 158 8.32 1.13 -10.76
CA LEU A 158 8.17 2.57 -10.96
C LEU A 158 6.93 2.88 -11.82
N SER A 159 6.16 3.91 -11.41
CA SER A 159 4.95 4.31 -12.15
C SER A 159 5.21 4.62 -13.62
N ALA A 160 6.36 5.22 -13.94
CA ALA A 160 6.76 5.56 -15.31
C ALA A 160 7.05 4.35 -16.22
N ASP A 161 7.27 3.17 -15.64
CA ASP A 161 7.57 1.95 -16.41
C ASP A 161 6.31 1.16 -16.80
N ARG A 162 5.16 1.52 -16.23
CA ARG A 162 3.86 0.90 -16.53
C ARG A 162 3.26 1.54 -17.78
N VAL A 163 3.19 0.78 -18.87
CA VAL A 163 2.70 1.27 -20.18
C VAL A 163 1.38 0.62 -20.61
N SER A 164 0.94 -0.42 -19.92
CA SER A 164 -0.29 -1.19 -20.23
C SER A 164 -1.08 -1.52 -18.96
N LYS A 165 -2.34 -1.94 -19.12
CA LYS A 165 -3.19 -2.32 -17.98
C LYS A 165 -2.65 -3.55 -17.25
N VAL A 166 -2.08 -4.50 -17.99
CA VAL A 166 -1.43 -5.67 -17.36
C VAL A 166 -0.20 -5.27 -16.56
N ASP A 167 0.56 -4.24 -16.95
CA ASP A 167 1.67 -3.72 -16.16
C ASP A 167 1.20 -3.12 -14.83
N TYR A 168 0.08 -2.38 -14.85
CA TYR A 168 -0.53 -1.88 -13.61
C TYR A 168 -0.95 -3.02 -12.70
N TRP A 169 -1.59 -4.07 -13.25
CA TRP A 169 -2.01 -5.23 -12.46
C TRP A 169 -0.84 -5.99 -11.84
N VAL A 170 0.19 -6.25 -12.62
CA VAL A 170 1.44 -6.86 -12.15
C VAL A 170 2.11 -6.01 -11.07
N SER A 171 2.13 -4.69 -11.25
CA SER A 171 2.73 -3.78 -10.27
C SER A 171 2.02 -3.81 -8.91
N TYR A 172 0.73 -4.17 -8.88
CA TYR A 172 -0.02 -4.35 -7.63
C TYR A 172 0.46 -5.56 -6.80
N ILE A 173 1.03 -6.57 -7.45
CA ILE A 173 1.66 -7.69 -6.74
C ILE A 173 3.11 -7.32 -6.39
N ALA A 174 3.87 -6.73 -7.31
CA ALA A 174 5.26 -6.36 -7.07
C ALA A 174 5.44 -5.37 -5.91
N GLN A 175 4.45 -4.51 -5.60
CA GLN A 175 4.53 -3.61 -4.45
C GLN A 175 4.63 -4.33 -3.09
N TYR A 176 4.28 -5.61 -3.01
CA TYR A 176 4.37 -6.38 -1.77
C TYR A 176 5.82 -6.73 -1.38
N TYR A 177 6.79 -6.59 -2.29
CA TYR A 177 8.22 -6.63 -1.94
C TYR A 177 8.64 -5.47 -1.02
N ASP A 178 7.88 -4.36 -0.97
CA ASP A 178 8.10 -3.20 -0.08
C ASP A 178 7.29 -3.28 1.24
N ILE A 179 6.83 -4.45 1.65
CA ILE A 179 6.24 -4.66 2.98
C ILE A 179 7.35 -4.81 4.01
N ASN A 180 7.17 -4.18 5.16
CA ASN A 180 8.19 -4.02 6.18
C ASN A 180 8.15 -5.12 7.25
N PHE A 181 6.94 -5.54 7.68
CA PHE A 181 6.76 -6.41 8.84
C PHE A 181 6.35 -7.83 8.45
N PRO A 182 6.95 -8.86 9.11
CA PRO A 182 6.55 -10.26 8.90
C PRO A 182 5.08 -10.50 9.22
N GLU A 183 4.52 -9.82 10.20
CA GLU A 183 3.12 -9.93 10.62
C GLU A 183 2.14 -9.54 9.50
N THR A 184 2.52 -8.58 8.66
CA THR A 184 1.74 -8.21 7.47
C THR A 184 1.71 -9.36 6.46
N TYR A 185 2.85 -10.00 6.22
CA TYR A 185 2.90 -11.17 5.34
C TYR A 185 2.12 -12.36 5.90
N GLU A 186 2.11 -12.57 7.23
CA GLU A 186 1.28 -13.60 7.86
C GLU A 186 -0.20 -13.39 7.53
N ILE A 187 -0.71 -12.16 7.67
CA ILE A 187 -2.09 -11.82 7.32
C ILE A 187 -2.35 -12.05 5.82
N MET A 188 -1.43 -11.63 4.96
CA MET A 188 -1.57 -11.85 3.52
C MET A 188 -1.65 -13.33 3.16
N ARG A 189 -0.86 -14.19 3.83
CA ARG A 189 -0.89 -15.66 3.62
C ARG A 189 -2.18 -16.28 4.13
N GLU A 190 -2.68 -15.87 5.30
CA GLU A 190 -3.95 -16.35 5.86
C GLU A 190 -5.14 -16.10 4.92
N HIS A 191 -5.10 -15.02 4.15
CA HIS A 191 -6.14 -14.62 3.19
C HIS A 191 -5.86 -15.05 1.74
N ASP A 192 -4.71 -15.65 1.46
CA ASP A 192 -4.24 -16.04 0.11
C ASP A 192 -4.31 -14.90 -0.91
N TYR A 193 -3.98 -13.68 -0.48
CA TYR A 193 -4.18 -12.47 -1.27
C TYR A 193 -3.43 -12.48 -2.59
N VAL A 194 -2.17 -12.90 -2.62
CA VAL A 194 -1.33 -12.85 -3.81
C VAL A 194 -1.92 -13.69 -4.94
N LYS A 195 -2.25 -14.96 -4.62
CA LYS A 195 -2.83 -15.88 -5.60
C LYS A 195 -4.21 -15.41 -6.05
N ARG A 196 -5.09 -15.05 -5.11
CA ARG A 196 -6.46 -14.59 -5.43
C ARG A 196 -6.45 -13.34 -6.32
N ILE A 197 -5.53 -12.39 -6.09
CA ILE A 197 -5.37 -11.19 -6.93
C ILE A 197 -4.88 -11.59 -8.33
N ALA A 198 -3.88 -12.46 -8.42
CA ALA A 198 -3.38 -12.93 -9.72
C ALA A 198 -4.46 -13.67 -10.52
N ASP A 199 -5.19 -14.57 -9.87
CA ASP A 199 -6.23 -15.40 -10.50
C ASP A 199 -7.49 -14.59 -10.92
N ARG A 200 -7.64 -13.36 -10.43
CA ARG A 200 -8.77 -12.50 -10.78
C ARG A 200 -8.80 -12.12 -12.27
N VAL A 201 -7.64 -12.03 -12.91
CA VAL A 201 -7.49 -11.54 -14.27
C VAL A 201 -7.20 -12.70 -15.23
N PRO A 202 -8.00 -12.92 -16.28
CA PRO A 202 -7.70 -13.87 -17.33
C PRO A 202 -6.62 -13.30 -18.27
N TYR A 203 -5.42 -13.88 -18.26
CA TYR A 203 -4.33 -13.42 -19.13
C TYR A 203 -4.50 -13.97 -20.55
N ALA A 204 -4.59 -13.08 -21.54
CA ALA A 204 -4.88 -13.42 -22.92
C ALA A 204 -3.74 -14.20 -23.61
N LEU A 205 -2.50 -13.98 -23.17
CA LEU A 205 -1.31 -14.59 -23.77
C LEU A 205 -0.68 -15.63 -22.84
N PRO A 206 -0.32 -16.82 -23.35
CA PRO A 206 0.36 -17.86 -22.54
C PRO A 206 1.64 -17.37 -21.87
N GLU A 207 2.43 -16.54 -22.56
CA GLU A 207 3.64 -15.93 -21.98
C GLU A 207 3.34 -15.05 -20.76
N THR A 208 2.26 -14.29 -20.80
CA THR A 208 1.84 -13.43 -19.70
C THR A 208 1.34 -14.26 -18.52
N GLN A 209 0.57 -15.32 -18.80
CA GLN A 209 0.14 -16.29 -17.78
C GLN A 209 1.35 -16.93 -17.10
N GLU A 210 2.31 -17.46 -17.85
CA GLU A 210 3.52 -18.07 -17.31
C GLU A 210 4.31 -17.11 -16.41
N LYS A 211 4.47 -15.86 -16.84
CA LYS A 211 5.13 -14.82 -16.02
C LYS A 211 4.37 -14.55 -14.73
N MET A 212 3.04 -14.52 -14.77
CA MET A 212 2.22 -14.34 -13.57
C MET A 212 2.36 -15.53 -12.61
N ASP A 213 2.35 -16.75 -13.10
CA ASP A 213 2.55 -17.95 -12.29
C ASP A 213 3.93 -17.92 -11.61
N ILE A 214 4.99 -17.53 -12.33
CA ILE A 214 6.33 -17.33 -11.78
C ILE A 214 6.33 -16.22 -10.70
N LEU A 215 5.71 -15.08 -10.96
CA LEU A 215 5.66 -13.97 -10.00
C LEU A 215 4.95 -14.37 -8.71
N VAL A 216 3.82 -15.07 -8.81
CA VAL A 216 3.08 -15.58 -7.64
C VAL A 216 3.97 -16.52 -6.83
N ALA A 217 4.61 -17.51 -7.47
CA ALA A 217 5.47 -18.46 -6.79
C ALA A 217 6.68 -17.78 -6.10
N GLU A 218 7.33 -16.83 -6.78
CA GLU A 218 8.45 -16.07 -6.20
C GLU A 218 8.00 -15.16 -5.05
N MET A 219 6.82 -14.52 -5.16
CA MET A 219 6.27 -13.69 -4.09
C MET A 219 5.91 -14.53 -2.86
N GLU A 220 5.25 -15.67 -3.04
CA GLU A 220 4.92 -16.56 -1.93
C GLU A 220 6.16 -17.09 -1.22
N LYS A 221 7.17 -17.50 -1.98
CA LYS A 221 8.47 -17.88 -1.42
C LYS A 221 9.13 -16.73 -0.65
N TYR A 222 9.11 -15.54 -1.19
CA TYR A 222 9.64 -14.34 -0.53
C TYR A 222 8.92 -14.06 0.79
N MET A 223 7.59 -14.11 0.80
CA MET A 223 6.77 -13.93 2.00
C MET A 223 7.13 -14.96 3.08
N ASP A 224 7.23 -16.24 2.69
CA ASP A 224 7.60 -17.34 3.62
C ASP A 224 9.02 -17.15 4.20
N GLU A 225 9.97 -16.64 3.41
CA GLU A 225 11.32 -16.28 3.87
C GLU A 225 11.28 -15.11 4.86
N ARG A 226 10.50 -14.08 4.59
CA ARG A 226 10.32 -12.91 5.47
C ARG A 226 9.69 -13.28 6.81
N ILE A 227 8.66 -14.11 6.80
CA ILE A 227 7.99 -14.61 8.01
C ILE A 227 8.96 -15.44 8.86
N ARG A 228 9.76 -16.31 8.24
CA ARG A 228 10.74 -17.14 8.99
C ARG A 228 11.88 -16.33 9.60
N ASN A 229 12.37 -15.32 8.89
CA ASN A 229 13.51 -14.51 9.33
C ASN A 229 13.12 -13.41 10.33
N GLY A 230 11.83 -13.10 10.47
CA GLY A 230 11.32 -12.12 11.41
C GLY A 230 10.97 -12.70 12.79
N LYS A 231 10.99 -14.04 12.91
CA LYS A 231 10.83 -14.79 14.18
C LYS A 231 12.18 -15.12 14.76
#